data_03c8b8bec5b6f7715e4e8a41e55d87b5
#
_entry.id   03c8b8bec5b6f7715e4e8a41e55d87b5
#
_cell.length_a   1.000
_cell.length_b   1.000
_cell.length_c   1.000
_cell.angle_alpha   90.00
_cell.angle_beta   90.00
_cell.angle_gamma   90.00
#
_symmetry.space_group_name_H-M   'P 1'
#
loop_
_entity.id
_entity.type
_entity.pdbx_description
1 polymer ?
#
loop_
_entity_poly.entity_id
_entity_poly.type
_entity_poly.pdbx_seq_one_letter_code
_entity_poly.pdbx_strand_id
1 'polypeptide(L)'
;MENVEQVLRNTGVIPVIQLEDEMKAVPLGQALLDGGIPAAEVTFRTPAAAKSIEKIAAALPEMFVCAGTVLSVEQAKLAVDCGAKAVISPGTNREVVEWCLKNQVPVYPGCATPTEVEAALGLGLTTVSSSRGVVGA
;
A
#
# COMPACT_ATOMS: atom_id res chain seq x y z
N MET A 1 -7.90 -9.58 -14.27
CA MET A 1 -7.28 -8.71 -13.24
C MET A 1 -8.10 -8.85 -11.98
N GLU A 2 -7.48 -9.31 -10.93
CA GLU A 2 -8.16 -9.43 -9.65
C GLU A 2 -8.61 -8.04 -9.19
N ASN A 3 -9.89 -7.92 -8.79
CA ASN A 3 -10.39 -6.65 -8.30
C ASN A 3 -9.78 -6.37 -6.91
N VAL A 4 -8.82 -5.47 -6.85
CA VAL A 4 -8.09 -5.12 -5.63
C VAL A 4 -9.02 -4.74 -4.48
N GLU A 5 -10.07 -3.96 -4.75
CA GLU A 5 -11.05 -3.59 -3.73
C GLU A 5 -11.78 -4.81 -3.16
N GLN A 6 -12.06 -5.81 -4.00
CA GLN A 6 -12.70 -7.04 -3.54
C GLN A 6 -11.78 -7.87 -2.66
N VAL A 7 -10.48 -7.95 -3.02
CA VAL A 7 -9.47 -8.61 -2.18
C VAL A 7 -9.38 -7.94 -0.82
N LEU A 8 -9.28 -6.60 -0.80
CA LEU A 8 -9.19 -5.83 0.45
C LEU A 8 -10.44 -6.00 1.31
N ARG A 9 -11.63 -5.99 0.70
CA ARG A 9 -12.91 -6.24 1.42
C ARG A 9 -12.99 -7.65 2.00
N ASN A 10 -12.58 -8.65 1.24
CA ASN A 10 -12.62 -10.05 1.66
C ASN A 10 -11.62 -10.34 2.78
N THR A 11 -10.47 -9.70 2.75
CA THR A 11 -9.43 -9.85 3.78
C THR A 11 -9.85 -9.21 5.11
N GLY A 12 -10.53 -8.05 5.07
CA GLY A 12 -11.04 -7.36 6.24
C GLY A 12 -9.97 -6.67 7.11
N VAL A 13 -8.75 -7.19 7.14
CA VAL A 13 -7.62 -6.65 7.90
C VAL A 13 -6.37 -6.65 7.03
N ILE A 14 -5.65 -5.54 7.00
CA ILE A 14 -4.37 -5.41 6.31
C ILE A 14 -3.34 -4.97 7.34
N PRO A 15 -2.45 -5.86 7.78
CA PRO A 15 -1.37 -5.49 8.71
C PRO A 15 -0.44 -4.46 8.08
N VAL A 16 -0.16 -3.40 8.82
CA VAL A 16 0.85 -2.38 8.45
C VAL A 16 2.18 -2.80 9.05
N ILE A 17 3.16 -3.03 8.18
CA ILE A 17 4.42 -3.68 8.54
C ILE A 17 5.58 -2.72 8.28
N GLN A 18 6.46 -2.60 9.27
CA GLN A 18 7.76 -1.97 9.13
C GLN A 18 8.84 -3.04 9.31
N LEU A 19 9.70 -3.23 8.30
CA LEU A 19 10.79 -4.20 8.33
C LEU A 19 12.13 -3.47 8.22
N GLU A 20 13.02 -3.76 9.15
CA GLU A 20 14.41 -3.29 9.13
C GLU A 20 15.34 -4.27 8.39
N ASP A 21 14.89 -5.53 8.25
CA ASP A 21 15.63 -6.61 7.61
C ASP A 21 14.73 -7.35 6.63
N GLU A 22 15.07 -7.28 5.35
CA GLU A 22 14.33 -7.94 4.27
C GLU A 22 14.33 -9.48 4.36
N MET A 23 15.26 -10.08 5.11
CA MET A 23 15.28 -11.54 5.31
C MET A 23 14.11 -12.02 6.16
N LYS A 24 13.47 -11.14 6.91
CA LYS A 24 12.27 -11.42 7.72
C LYS A 24 10.99 -11.32 6.90
N ALA A 25 11.03 -10.80 5.69
CA ALA A 25 9.84 -10.50 4.90
C ALA A 25 9.06 -11.77 4.52
N VAL A 26 9.71 -12.78 3.96
CA VAL A 26 9.04 -14.03 3.56
C VAL A 26 8.54 -14.83 4.77
N PRO A 27 9.32 -15.04 5.84
CA PRO A 27 8.80 -15.70 7.04
C PRO A 27 7.58 -15.01 7.65
N LEU A 28 7.57 -13.68 7.68
CA LEU A 28 6.43 -12.91 8.18
C LEU A 28 5.21 -13.06 7.25
N GLY A 29 5.41 -12.94 5.95
CA GLY A 29 4.34 -13.15 4.96
C GLY A 29 3.74 -14.55 5.05
N GLN A 30 4.57 -15.57 5.21
CA GLN A 30 4.11 -16.96 5.39
C GLN A 30 3.30 -17.13 6.68
N ALA A 31 3.75 -16.55 7.79
CA ALA A 31 3.02 -16.58 9.03
C ALA A 31 1.64 -15.90 8.93
N LEU A 32 1.53 -14.81 8.19
CA LEU A 32 0.24 -14.16 7.92
C LEU A 32 -0.68 -15.05 7.08
N LEU A 33 -0.17 -15.67 6.03
CA LEU A 33 -0.93 -16.62 5.21
C LEU A 33 -1.43 -17.81 6.03
N ASP A 34 -0.57 -18.40 6.85
CA ASP A 34 -0.92 -19.50 7.73
C ASP A 34 -1.99 -19.10 8.75
N GLY A 35 -2.00 -17.83 9.16
CA GLY A 35 -3.03 -17.24 10.02
C GLY A 35 -4.31 -16.80 9.29
N GLY A 36 -4.40 -17.01 7.98
CA GLY A 36 -5.57 -16.62 7.18
C GLY A 36 -5.63 -15.14 6.80
N ILE A 37 -4.50 -14.43 6.83
CA ILE A 37 -4.38 -13.02 6.45
C ILE A 37 -3.56 -12.91 5.16
N PRO A 38 -4.18 -12.95 3.98
CA PRO A 38 -3.49 -12.96 2.69
C PRO A 38 -3.14 -11.56 2.17
N ALA A 39 -3.02 -10.58 3.04
CA ALA A 39 -2.64 -9.21 2.66
C ALA A 39 -1.67 -8.59 3.67
N ALA A 40 -0.78 -7.72 3.18
CA ALA A 40 0.15 -6.95 4.00
C ALA A 40 0.50 -5.63 3.35
N GLU A 41 0.64 -4.59 4.15
CA GLU A 41 1.15 -3.29 3.74
C GLU A 41 2.58 -3.13 4.28
N VAL A 42 3.57 -3.15 3.39
CA VAL A 42 4.97 -2.90 3.75
C VAL A 42 5.27 -1.42 3.57
N THR A 43 5.64 -0.74 4.66
CA THR A 43 5.83 0.72 4.66
C THR A 43 7.22 1.12 4.19
N PHE A 44 7.29 2.17 3.35
CA PHE A 44 8.54 2.79 2.88
C PHE A 44 9.19 3.69 3.95
N ARG A 45 9.24 3.19 5.19
CA ARG A 45 9.89 3.85 6.33
C ARG A 45 11.32 3.40 6.54
N THR A 46 11.74 2.33 5.87
CA THR A 46 13.09 1.75 6.00
C THR A 46 13.69 1.49 4.63
N PRO A 47 15.02 1.42 4.51
CA PRO A 47 15.69 1.03 3.27
C PRO A 47 15.36 -0.41 2.82
N ALA A 48 14.91 -1.28 3.74
CA ALA A 48 14.57 -2.67 3.44
C ALA A 48 13.20 -2.84 2.76
N ALA A 49 12.36 -1.81 2.69
CA ALA A 49 10.98 -1.91 2.24
C ALA A 49 10.84 -2.48 0.82
N ALA A 50 11.54 -1.91 -0.15
CA ALA A 50 11.47 -2.33 -1.55
C ALA A 50 11.89 -3.80 -1.72
N LYS A 51 13.01 -4.20 -1.12
CA LYS A 51 13.49 -5.58 -1.16
C LYS A 51 12.57 -6.55 -0.42
N SER A 52 11.94 -6.11 0.65
CA SER A 52 10.93 -6.90 1.37
C SER A 52 9.72 -7.20 0.48
N ILE A 53 9.21 -6.19 -0.23
CA ILE A 53 8.11 -6.36 -1.20
C ILE A 53 8.52 -7.32 -2.31
N GLU A 54 9.70 -7.14 -2.90
CA GLU A 54 10.22 -8.00 -3.96
C GLU A 54 10.28 -9.47 -3.53
N LYS A 55 10.81 -9.73 -2.33
CA LYS A 55 10.91 -11.09 -1.78
C LYS A 55 9.54 -11.73 -1.51
N ILE A 56 8.60 -10.98 -0.93
CA ILE A 56 7.23 -11.46 -0.70
C ILE A 56 6.54 -11.75 -2.03
N ALA A 57 6.58 -10.82 -2.97
CA ALA A 57 5.93 -10.97 -4.27
C ALA A 57 6.45 -12.19 -5.06
N ALA A 58 7.76 -12.46 -4.98
CA ALA A 58 8.37 -13.60 -5.65
C ALA A 58 8.09 -14.94 -4.97
N ALA A 59 8.15 -14.99 -3.64
CA ALA A 59 8.05 -16.24 -2.88
C ALA A 59 6.61 -16.63 -2.52
N LEU A 60 5.71 -15.66 -2.37
CA LEU A 60 4.34 -15.84 -1.88
C LEU A 60 3.34 -15.20 -2.86
N PRO A 61 3.11 -15.80 -4.03
CA PRO A 61 2.24 -15.20 -5.06
C PRO A 61 0.79 -15.03 -4.62
N GLU A 62 0.32 -15.77 -3.63
CA GLU A 62 -1.00 -15.62 -3.02
C GLU A 62 -1.11 -14.45 -2.05
N MET A 63 0.01 -13.88 -1.61
CA MET A 63 0.02 -12.70 -0.75
C MET A 63 -0.31 -11.43 -1.56
N PHE A 64 -1.30 -10.68 -1.10
CA PHE A 64 -1.59 -9.35 -1.62
C PHE A 64 -0.71 -8.32 -0.90
N VAL A 65 0.45 -8.02 -1.46
CA VAL A 65 1.39 -7.05 -0.86
C VAL A 65 1.16 -5.64 -1.42
N CYS A 66 0.98 -4.68 -0.53
CA CYS A 66 0.89 -3.25 -0.84
C CYS A 66 2.14 -2.52 -0.36
N ALA A 67 2.44 -1.41 -1.01
CA ALA A 67 3.44 -0.46 -0.54
C ALA A 67 2.77 0.66 0.24
N GLY A 68 3.11 0.82 1.50
CA GLY A 68 2.62 1.88 2.38
C GLY A 68 3.62 3.02 2.57
N THR A 69 3.13 4.17 3.04
CA THR A 69 3.94 5.35 3.32
C THR A 69 4.73 5.82 2.08
N VAL A 70 4.10 5.72 0.91
CA VAL A 70 4.68 6.18 -0.35
C VAL A 70 4.49 7.69 -0.46
N LEU A 71 5.59 8.43 -0.54
CA LEU A 71 5.61 9.89 -0.48
C LEU A 71 6.02 10.56 -1.80
N SER A 72 6.54 9.79 -2.76
CA SER A 72 6.98 10.31 -4.04
C SER A 72 6.67 9.36 -5.20
N VAL A 73 6.70 9.90 -6.41
CA VAL A 73 6.53 9.11 -7.65
C VAL A 73 7.64 8.08 -7.80
N GLU A 74 8.86 8.41 -7.40
CA GLU A 74 10.01 7.50 -7.45
C GLU A 74 9.78 6.29 -6.54
N GLN A 75 9.27 6.51 -5.33
CA GLN A 75 8.90 5.41 -4.43
C GLN A 75 7.76 4.57 -4.99
N ALA A 76 6.75 5.20 -5.60
CA ALA A 76 5.64 4.48 -6.22
C ALA A 76 6.13 3.58 -7.37
N LYS A 77 7.01 4.09 -8.24
CA LYS A 77 7.64 3.31 -9.32
C LYS A 77 8.41 2.12 -8.77
N LEU A 78 9.29 2.37 -7.81
CA LEU A 78 10.10 1.33 -7.18
C LEU A 78 9.23 0.26 -6.54
N ALA A 79 8.16 0.66 -5.84
CA ALA A 79 7.23 -0.28 -5.22
C ALA A 79 6.57 -1.21 -6.26
N VAL A 80 6.08 -0.64 -7.34
CA VAL A 80 5.43 -1.40 -8.43
C VAL A 80 6.43 -2.33 -9.13
N ASP A 81 7.63 -1.84 -9.42
CA ASP A 81 8.71 -2.65 -10.03
C ASP A 81 9.10 -3.83 -9.13
N CYS A 82 9.01 -3.67 -7.81
CA CYS A 82 9.24 -4.75 -6.83
C CYS A 82 8.02 -5.68 -6.65
N GLY A 83 6.89 -5.41 -7.30
CA GLY A 83 5.73 -6.29 -7.28
C GLY A 83 4.61 -5.87 -6.32
N ALA A 84 4.62 -4.65 -5.79
CA ALA A 84 3.49 -4.14 -5.03
C ALA A 84 2.23 -4.06 -5.90
N LYS A 85 1.13 -4.58 -5.38
CA LYS A 85 -0.17 -4.62 -6.09
C LYS A 85 -1.01 -3.38 -5.88
N ALA A 86 -0.67 -2.55 -4.90
CA ALA A 86 -1.31 -1.27 -4.64
C ALA A 86 -0.34 -0.33 -3.91
N VAL A 87 -0.63 0.96 -4.00
CA VAL A 87 0.10 2.03 -3.34
C VAL A 87 -0.80 2.69 -2.30
N ILE A 88 -0.28 2.85 -1.09
CA ILE A 88 -0.96 3.53 0.02
C ILE A 88 -0.07 4.69 0.46
N SER A 89 -0.63 5.88 0.50
CA SER A 89 0.08 7.08 0.93
C SER A 89 -0.56 7.68 2.19
N PRO A 90 0.22 8.30 3.09
CA PRO A 90 -0.32 8.85 4.33
C PRO A 90 -1.22 10.06 4.10
N GLY A 91 -1.07 10.74 2.98
CA GLY A 91 -1.87 11.88 2.56
C GLY A 91 -2.12 11.87 1.06
N THR A 92 -2.91 12.84 0.58
CA THR A 92 -3.23 12.97 -0.84
C THR A 92 -2.13 13.77 -1.56
N ASN A 93 -1.08 13.08 -1.96
CA ASN A 93 -0.05 13.65 -2.85
C ASN A 93 -0.54 13.52 -4.29
N ARG A 94 -0.86 14.66 -4.90
CA ARG A 94 -1.44 14.72 -6.25
C ARG A 94 -0.57 14.04 -7.31
N GLU A 95 0.73 14.27 -7.29
CA GLU A 95 1.66 13.71 -8.28
C GLU A 95 1.71 12.18 -8.20
N VAL A 96 1.73 11.64 -6.98
CA VAL A 96 1.68 10.18 -6.75
C VAL A 96 0.36 9.59 -7.25
N VAL A 97 -0.77 10.22 -6.90
CA VAL A 97 -2.10 9.77 -7.33
C VAL A 97 -2.22 9.79 -8.85
N GLU A 98 -1.87 10.92 -9.49
CA GLU A 98 -1.94 11.06 -10.95
C GLU A 98 -1.03 10.04 -11.66
N TRP A 99 0.17 9.81 -11.15
CA TRP A 99 1.06 8.80 -11.71
C TRP A 99 0.47 7.39 -11.59
N CYS A 100 -0.05 7.04 -10.43
CA CYS A 100 -0.69 5.74 -10.22
C CYS A 100 -1.89 5.53 -11.15
N LEU A 101 -2.78 6.52 -11.25
CA LEU A 101 -3.95 6.45 -12.14
C LEU A 101 -3.54 6.29 -13.60
N LYS A 102 -2.55 7.06 -14.07
CA LYS A 102 -2.03 6.98 -15.44
C LYS A 102 -1.43 5.60 -15.75
N ASN A 103 -0.83 4.95 -14.76
CA ASN A 103 -0.20 3.64 -14.91
C ASN A 103 -1.10 2.48 -14.46
N GLN A 104 -2.38 2.74 -14.19
CA GLN A 104 -3.37 1.74 -13.77
C GLN A 104 -2.97 1.01 -12.48
N VAL A 105 -2.29 1.70 -11.59
CA VAL A 105 -1.90 1.21 -10.25
C VAL A 105 -2.98 1.62 -9.26
N PRO A 106 -3.60 0.69 -8.54
CA PRO A 106 -4.52 1.03 -7.44
C PRO A 106 -3.82 1.88 -6.39
N VAL A 107 -4.46 2.99 -6.00
CA VAL A 107 -3.88 3.94 -5.04
C VAL A 107 -4.93 4.37 -4.02
N TYR A 108 -4.54 4.36 -2.75
CA TYR A 108 -5.38 4.69 -1.60
C TYR A 108 -4.71 5.78 -0.76
N PRO A 109 -4.93 7.06 -1.11
CA PRO A 109 -4.36 8.17 -0.34
C PRO A 109 -5.08 8.34 0.99
N GLY A 110 -4.34 8.74 2.00
CA GLY A 110 -4.87 9.10 3.31
C GLY A 110 -5.61 10.43 3.25
N CYS A 111 -6.80 10.47 3.84
CA CYS A 111 -7.61 11.68 4.01
C CYS A 111 -8.12 11.76 5.45
N ALA A 112 -8.04 12.95 6.05
CA ALA A 112 -8.52 13.22 7.41
C ALA A 112 -9.62 14.26 7.45
N THR A 113 -9.81 15.04 6.40
CA THR A 113 -10.79 16.13 6.32
C THR A 113 -11.71 15.99 5.11
N PRO A 114 -12.92 16.58 5.15
CA PRO A 114 -13.81 16.61 3.99
C PRO A 114 -13.16 17.21 2.74
N THR A 115 -12.36 18.27 2.90
CA THR A 115 -11.65 18.91 1.78
C THR A 115 -10.66 17.98 1.10
N GLU A 116 -9.94 17.16 1.88
CA GLU A 116 -9.01 16.16 1.33
C GLU A 116 -9.77 15.05 0.59
N VAL A 117 -10.91 14.62 1.11
CA VAL A 117 -11.78 13.66 0.43
C VAL A 117 -12.32 14.24 -0.88
N GLU A 118 -12.79 15.49 -0.90
CA GLU A 118 -13.21 16.17 -2.13
C GLU A 118 -12.08 16.23 -3.17
N ALA A 119 -10.86 16.56 -2.73
CA ALA A 119 -9.70 16.61 -3.61
C ALA A 119 -9.41 15.23 -4.23
N ALA A 120 -9.48 14.18 -3.43
CA ALA A 120 -9.29 12.80 -3.91
C ALA A 120 -10.38 12.38 -4.90
N LEU A 121 -11.65 12.70 -4.61
CA LEU A 121 -12.77 12.47 -5.52
C LEU A 121 -12.58 13.23 -6.84
N GLY A 122 -12.11 14.48 -6.78
CA GLY A 122 -11.82 15.32 -7.95
C GLY A 122 -10.72 14.74 -8.85
N LEU A 123 -9.84 13.91 -8.31
CA LEU A 123 -8.83 13.15 -9.06
C LEU A 123 -9.38 11.85 -9.68
N GLY A 124 -10.65 11.53 -9.42
CA GLY A 124 -11.30 10.32 -9.94
C GLY A 124 -11.22 9.10 -9.03
N LEU A 125 -10.78 9.27 -7.78
CA LEU A 125 -10.74 8.18 -6.82
C LEU A 125 -12.14 7.94 -6.22
N THR A 126 -12.45 6.66 -5.96
CA THR A 126 -13.70 6.25 -5.31
C THR A 126 -13.47 5.68 -3.92
N THR A 127 -12.23 5.41 -3.57
CA THR A 127 -11.82 4.82 -2.29
C THR A 127 -10.59 5.56 -1.77
N VAL A 128 -10.60 5.90 -0.50
CA VAL A 128 -9.50 6.56 0.19
C VAL A 128 -9.21 5.84 1.51
N SER A 129 -8.02 6.03 2.04
CA SER A 129 -7.66 5.59 3.38
C SER A 129 -8.05 6.67 4.40
N SER A 130 -8.75 6.29 5.47
CA SER A 130 -8.97 7.20 6.58
C SER A 130 -7.78 7.15 7.52
N SER A 131 -6.93 8.14 7.46
CA SER A 131 -5.86 8.32 8.42
C SER A 131 -6.41 9.08 9.64
N ARG A 132 -6.52 8.40 10.77
CA ARG A 132 -6.59 9.10 12.06
C ARG A 132 -5.17 9.54 12.43
N GLY A 133 -4.62 10.44 11.64
CA GLY A 133 -3.56 11.28 12.13
C GLY A 133 -4.15 12.07 13.29
N VAL A 134 -3.57 11.97 14.47
CA VAL A 134 -3.78 12.97 15.50
C VAL A 134 -3.33 14.27 14.85
N VAL A 135 -4.28 15.04 14.35
CA VAL A 135 -4.06 16.46 14.14
C VAL A 135 -3.88 16.97 15.56
N GLY A 136 -2.64 17.10 15.98
CA GLY A 136 -2.31 17.54 17.30
C GLY A 136 -3.03 18.85 17.58
N ALA A 137 -3.71 18.86 18.65
CA ALA A 137 -4.10 20.11 19.27
C ALA A 137 -2.85 20.90 19.63
#